data_1b526d02e829e016c78dd978c5601b97
#
_entry.id   1b526d02e829e016c78dd978c5601b97
#
_cell.length_a   1.000
_cell.length_b   1.000
_cell.length_c   1.000
_cell.angle_alpha   90.00
_cell.angle_beta   90.00
_cell.angle_gamma   90.00
#
_symmetry.space_group_name_H-M   'P 1'
#
loop_
_entity.id
_entity.type
_entity.pdbx_description
1 polymer ?
#
loop_
_entity_poly.entity_id
_entity_poly.type
_entity_poly.pdbx_seq_one_letter_code
_entity_poly.pdbx_strand_id
1 'polypeptide(L)'
;MTTEERISEWMQGREDELVEALAPLIAAESTRSEAKPGKPFGEGPALALERAMELTKRWGFQTENHEGYVGTADLNDREDGLHILAHLDVVGAGDGWDTNPYCLVRDGDLIYGRGTDDDKGPLVAAMLGMRCVRELGLPLTKNAKLIMGTDEESGSEDIAHYYANHPFAPYALSPDADFPVTNIEKAHYSPRFSASWEKTVSPGVRVLALDGGIRVNVAPANCTCLVENADRTQLEAVLERVSGETGVSLTAVYEGNTAKITAVGVQAHASTPDEGKNAITATLQALCALPLAQGLSLE
;
A
#
# COMPACT_ATOMS: atom_id res chain seq x y z
N MET A 1 41.37 -2.69 10.06
CA MET A 1 39.99 -2.24 9.69
C MET A 1 39.06 -3.41 9.86
N THR A 2 38.00 -3.25 10.62
CA THR A 2 36.97 -4.28 10.78
C THR A 2 36.13 -4.40 9.50
N THR A 3 35.32 -5.44 9.39
CA THR A 3 34.41 -5.59 8.26
C THR A 3 33.42 -4.42 8.18
N GLU A 4 32.90 -3.98 9.30
CA GLU A 4 31.99 -2.83 9.41
C GLU A 4 32.64 -1.53 8.94
N GLU A 5 33.90 -1.27 9.35
CA GLU A 5 34.65 -0.09 8.89
C GLU A 5 34.85 -0.12 7.36
N ARG A 6 35.15 -1.28 6.78
CA ARG A 6 35.31 -1.45 5.31
C ARG A 6 33.98 -1.22 4.58
N ILE A 7 32.85 -1.70 5.11
CA ILE A 7 31.54 -1.49 4.54
C ILE A 7 31.17 -0.01 4.61
N SER A 8 31.38 0.64 5.77
CA SER A 8 31.08 2.07 5.94
C SER A 8 31.91 2.93 4.98
N GLU A 9 33.20 2.65 4.81
CA GLU A 9 34.06 3.35 3.86
C GLU A 9 33.61 3.14 2.42
N TRP A 10 33.22 1.89 2.06
CA TRP A 10 32.73 1.60 0.71
C TRP A 10 31.41 2.33 0.40
N MET A 11 30.51 2.48 1.38
CA MET A 11 29.21 3.16 1.22
C MET A 11 29.32 4.69 1.12
N GLN A 12 30.37 5.29 1.67
CA GLN A 12 30.53 6.75 1.66
C GLN A 12 30.55 7.32 0.24
N GLY A 13 29.76 8.39 0.01
CA GLY A 13 29.72 9.11 -1.26
C GLY A 13 29.01 8.37 -2.39
N ARG A 14 28.18 7.37 -2.08
CA ARG A 14 27.40 6.63 -3.08
C ARG A 14 25.94 7.06 -3.16
N GLU A 15 25.59 8.13 -2.49
CA GLU A 15 24.25 8.69 -2.50
C GLU A 15 23.80 9.08 -3.93
N ASP A 16 24.71 9.67 -4.70
CA ASP A 16 24.44 10.05 -6.10
C ASP A 16 24.24 8.80 -6.98
N GLU A 17 25.05 7.73 -6.77
CA GLU A 17 24.90 6.47 -7.49
C GLU A 17 23.55 5.79 -7.17
N LEU A 18 23.10 5.84 -5.90
CA LEU A 18 21.80 5.34 -5.49
C LEU A 18 20.67 6.11 -6.19
N VAL A 19 20.72 7.44 -6.16
CA VAL A 19 19.72 8.32 -6.79
C VAL A 19 19.66 8.10 -8.29
N GLU A 20 20.80 8.01 -8.97
CA GLU A 20 20.88 7.72 -10.41
C GLU A 20 20.31 6.33 -10.75
N ALA A 21 20.53 5.34 -9.91
CA ALA A 21 20.00 3.99 -10.10
C ALA A 21 18.48 3.93 -9.85
N LEU A 22 17.98 4.68 -8.88
CA LEU A 22 16.58 4.73 -8.49
C LEU A 22 15.71 5.51 -9.50
N ALA A 23 16.22 6.58 -10.07
CA ALA A 23 15.44 7.47 -10.94
C ALA A 23 14.70 6.75 -12.09
N PRO A 24 15.30 5.81 -12.84
CA PRO A 24 14.59 5.05 -13.87
C PRO A 24 13.46 4.18 -13.29
N LEU A 25 13.61 3.66 -12.07
CA LEU A 25 12.57 2.84 -11.43
C LEU A 25 11.39 3.71 -11.00
N ILE A 26 11.64 4.89 -10.43
CA ILE A 26 10.58 5.87 -10.09
C ILE A 26 9.83 6.31 -11.34
N ALA A 27 10.52 6.50 -12.47
CA ALA A 27 9.89 6.89 -13.73
C ALA A 27 9.06 5.77 -14.40
N ALA A 28 9.04 4.57 -13.85
CA ALA A 28 8.07 3.54 -14.21
C ALA A 28 6.83 3.68 -13.30
N GLU A 29 5.71 4.15 -13.85
CA GLU A 29 4.42 4.14 -13.18
C GLU A 29 3.92 2.69 -13.07
N SER A 30 4.34 2.01 -12.01
CA SER A 30 4.16 0.57 -11.83
C SER A 30 2.91 0.20 -11.01
N THR A 31 1.84 0.96 -11.16
CA THR A 31 0.53 0.60 -10.62
C THR A 31 -0.05 -0.59 -11.38
N ARG A 32 -0.61 -1.56 -10.64
CA ARG A 32 -1.28 -2.74 -11.23
C ARG A 32 -2.37 -2.32 -12.22
N SER A 33 -2.40 -2.98 -13.36
CA SER A 33 -3.39 -2.77 -14.43
C SER A 33 -3.78 -4.09 -15.10
N GLU A 34 -4.56 -4.04 -16.19
CA GLU A 34 -5.01 -5.22 -16.90
C GLU A 34 -3.84 -6.10 -17.37
N ALA A 35 -3.96 -7.40 -17.11
CA ALA A 35 -2.97 -8.38 -17.51
C ALA A 35 -2.84 -8.49 -19.03
N LYS A 36 -1.60 -8.66 -19.51
CA LYS A 36 -1.25 -8.90 -20.91
C LYS A 36 -0.28 -10.07 -21.01
N PRO A 37 -0.14 -10.69 -22.19
CA PRO A 37 0.83 -11.77 -22.38
C PRO A 37 2.24 -11.38 -21.89
N GLY A 38 2.80 -12.15 -20.96
CA GLY A 38 4.10 -11.88 -20.33
C GLY A 38 4.15 -10.67 -19.37
N LYS A 39 2.99 -10.09 -19.03
CA LYS A 39 2.83 -8.95 -18.13
C LYS A 39 1.62 -9.19 -17.21
N PRO A 40 1.73 -10.09 -16.23
CA PRO A 40 0.59 -10.56 -15.44
C PRO A 40 -0.12 -9.43 -14.68
N PHE A 41 0.58 -8.38 -14.32
CA PHE A 41 0.05 -7.23 -13.56
C PHE A 41 0.01 -5.93 -14.37
N GLY A 42 0.18 -6.02 -15.69
CA GLY A 42 0.09 -4.90 -16.62
C GLY A 42 1.43 -4.32 -17.07
N GLU A 43 1.35 -3.23 -17.83
CA GLU A 43 2.53 -2.61 -18.49
C GLU A 43 3.48 -1.95 -17.48
N GLY A 44 2.94 -1.28 -16.46
CA GLY A 44 3.73 -0.52 -15.51
C GLY A 44 4.65 -1.39 -14.66
N PRO A 45 4.14 -2.42 -13.93
CA PRO A 45 4.97 -3.35 -13.20
C PRO A 45 5.98 -4.09 -14.08
N ALA A 46 5.59 -4.49 -15.30
CA ALA A 46 6.50 -5.13 -16.25
C ALA A 46 7.66 -4.21 -16.67
N LEU A 47 7.40 -2.91 -16.90
CA LEU A 47 8.44 -1.93 -17.21
C LEU A 47 9.39 -1.69 -16.02
N ALA A 48 8.85 -1.63 -14.80
CA ALA A 48 9.67 -1.51 -13.60
C ALA A 48 10.59 -2.72 -13.42
N LEU A 49 10.07 -3.94 -13.65
CA LEU A 49 10.85 -5.17 -13.62
C LEU A 49 11.96 -5.17 -14.69
N GLU A 50 11.66 -4.79 -15.92
CA GLU A 50 12.65 -4.67 -17.00
C GLU A 50 13.80 -3.75 -16.60
N ARG A 51 13.50 -2.55 -16.09
CA ARG A 51 14.50 -1.57 -15.63
C ARG A 51 15.33 -2.06 -14.44
N ALA A 52 14.71 -2.73 -13.48
CA ALA A 52 15.40 -3.32 -12.35
C ALA A 52 16.35 -4.45 -12.79
N MET A 53 15.93 -5.29 -13.73
CA MET A 53 16.77 -6.34 -14.28
C MET A 53 17.93 -5.78 -15.13
N GLU A 54 17.74 -4.68 -15.84
CA GLU A 54 18.81 -3.97 -16.53
C GLU A 54 19.84 -3.41 -15.54
N LEU A 55 19.37 -2.85 -14.40
CA LEU A 55 20.23 -2.36 -13.34
C LEU A 55 21.06 -3.50 -12.71
N THR A 56 20.42 -4.61 -12.34
CA THR A 56 21.10 -5.77 -11.74
C THR A 56 22.15 -6.37 -12.69
N LYS A 57 21.84 -6.48 -13.98
CA LYS A 57 22.81 -6.93 -15.01
C LYS A 57 23.97 -5.96 -15.14
N ARG A 58 23.69 -4.65 -15.19
CA ARG A 58 24.74 -3.61 -15.26
C ARG A 58 25.67 -3.66 -14.04
N TRP A 59 25.13 -3.99 -12.87
CA TRP A 59 25.91 -4.17 -11.66
C TRP A 59 26.53 -5.57 -11.51
N GLY A 60 26.37 -6.43 -12.53
CA GLY A 60 27.07 -7.71 -12.65
C GLY A 60 26.48 -8.85 -11.84
N PHE A 61 25.19 -8.80 -11.51
CA PHE A 61 24.48 -9.93 -10.91
C PHE A 61 24.01 -10.93 -11.98
N GLN A 62 23.88 -12.19 -11.59
CA GLN A 62 23.17 -13.19 -12.39
C GLN A 62 21.69 -12.96 -12.21
N THR A 63 20.97 -12.78 -13.32
CA THR A 63 19.60 -12.28 -13.27
C THR A 63 18.68 -13.16 -14.11
N GLU A 64 17.51 -13.52 -13.56
CA GLU A 64 16.47 -14.31 -14.25
C GLU A 64 15.11 -13.64 -14.12
N ASN A 65 14.30 -13.73 -15.19
CA ASN A 65 12.90 -13.28 -15.20
C ASN A 65 11.98 -14.51 -15.14
N HIS A 66 11.16 -14.58 -14.13
CA HIS A 66 10.21 -15.64 -13.91
C HIS A 66 8.83 -15.21 -14.46
N GLU A 67 8.68 -15.33 -15.79
CA GLU A 67 7.43 -15.11 -16.55
C GLU A 67 6.77 -13.74 -16.34
N GLY A 68 7.54 -12.73 -15.93
CA GLY A 68 7.05 -11.38 -15.66
C GLY A 68 6.39 -11.21 -14.28
N TYR A 69 6.32 -12.28 -13.48
CA TYR A 69 5.87 -12.22 -12.08
C TYR A 69 6.96 -11.67 -11.16
N VAL A 70 8.16 -12.23 -11.28
CA VAL A 70 9.29 -11.93 -10.41
C VAL A 70 10.57 -11.86 -11.23
N GLY A 71 11.45 -10.95 -10.85
CA GLY A 71 12.86 -10.97 -11.25
C GLY A 71 13.74 -11.42 -10.10
N THR A 72 14.80 -12.17 -10.39
CA THR A 72 15.79 -12.53 -9.36
C THR A 72 17.18 -12.04 -9.72
N ALA A 73 17.98 -11.74 -8.70
CA ALA A 73 19.40 -11.41 -8.86
C ALA A 73 20.23 -12.15 -7.80
N ASP A 74 21.15 -12.98 -8.27
CA ASP A 74 22.02 -13.78 -7.43
C ASP A 74 23.38 -13.11 -7.20
N LEU A 75 23.83 -13.11 -5.94
CA LEU A 75 25.15 -12.60 -5.57
C LEU A 75 26.28 -13.54 -6.02
N ASN A 76 26.04 -14.84 -5.98
CA ASN A 76 26.96 -15.90 -6.41
C ASN A 76 26.19 -17.17 -6.82
N ASP A 77 26.93 -18.21 -7.23
CA ASP A 77 26.40 -19.50 -7.74
C ASP A 77 26.22 -20.59 -6.67
N ARG A 78 26.27 -20.23 -5.40
CA ARG A 78 26.10 -21.19 -4.30
C ARG A 78 24.62 -21.41 -3.97
N GLU A 79 24.36 -22.41 -3.12
CA GLU A 79 23.04 -22.65 -2.56
C GLU A 79 22.52 -21.41 -1.80
N ASP A 80 21.24 -21.11 -1.94
CA ASP A 80 20.60 -19.95 -1.31
C ASP A 80 20.65 -20.08 0.22
N GLY A 81 21.12 -19.04 0.88
CA GLY A 81 21.12 -18.89 2.33
C GLY A 81 20.23 -17.77 2.81
N LEU A 82 20.04 -16.76 1.96
CA LEU A 82 19.23 -15.58 2.26
C LEU A 82 18.43 -15.19 1.02
N HIS A 83 17.12 -15.00 1.19
CA HIS A 83 16.29 -14.28 0.25
C HIS A 83 16.04 -12.84 0.75
N ILE A 84 16.25 -11.86 -0.11
CA ILE A 84 15.88 -10.47 0.11
C ILE A 84 14.65 -10.21 -0.74
N LEU A 85 13.53 -9.97 -0.10
CA LEU A 85 12.23 -9.77 -0.75
C LEU A 85 11.96 -8.27 -0.85
N ALA A 86 11.79 -7.77 -2.05
CA ALA A 86 11.47 -6.37 -2.32
C ALA A 86 10.51 -6.29 -3.50
N HIS A 87 9.76 -5.20 -3.65
CA HIS A 87 8.81 -5.07 -4.72
C HIS A 87 9.02 -3.82 -5.59
N LEU A 88 8.47 -3.86 -6.79
CA LEU A 88 8.60 -2.84 -7.83
C LEU A 88 7.28 -2.17 -8.19
N ASP A 89 6.15 -2.81 -7.86
CA ASP A 89 4.85 -2.18 -8.00
C ASP A 89 4.63 -1.11 -6.94
N VAL A 90 3.67 -0.26 -7.18
CA VAL A 90 3.34 0.86 -6.28
C VAL A 90 1.83 1.09 -6.27
N VAL A 91 1.30 1.61 -5.17
CA VAL A 91 -0.05 2.19 -5.15
C VAL A 91 -0.14 3.40 -6.06
N GLY A 92 -1.33 3.73 -6.52
CA GLY A 92 -1.57 4.97 -7.27
C GLY A 92 -1.07 6.20 -6.51
N ALA A 93 -0.58 7.20 -7.25
CA ALA A 93 0.00 8.40 -6.63
C ALA A 93 -0.97 9.14 -5.72
N GLY A 94 -2.27 9.17 -6.07
CA GLY A 94 -3.25 10.02 -5.37
C GLY A 94 -3.07 11.50 -5.69
N ASP A 95 -3.71 12.33 -4.88
CA ASP A 95 -3.67 13.80 -5.00
C ASP A 95 -2.70 14.42 -3.98
N GLY A 96 -2.38 15.71 -4.13
CA GLY A 96 -1.61 16.48 -3.15
C GLY A 96 -0.09 16.46 -3.33
N TRP A 97 0.41 16.04 -4.46
CA TRP A 97 1.83 16.13 -4.79
C TRP A 97 2.22 17.52 -5.28
N ASP A 98 3.27 18.10 -4.71
CA ASP A 98 3.86 19.34 -5.17
C ASP A 98 4.74 19.15 -6.42
N THR A 99 5.16 17.93 -6.71
CA THR A 99 6.00 17.53 -7.86
C THR A 99 5.35 16.36 -8.60
N ASN A 100 5.86 16.03 -9.79
CA ASN A 100 5.43 14.81 -10.48
C ASN A 100 5.87 13.57 -9.67
N PRO A 101 4.95 12.73 -9.18
CA PRO A 101 5.28 11.56 -8.34
C PRO A 101 6.16 10.52 -9.06
N TYR A 102 6.15 10.51 -10.38
CA TYR A 102 6.96 9.60 -11.22
C TYR A 102 8.22 10.28 -11.79
N CYS A 103 8.64 11.37 -11.17
CA CYS A 103 9.90 12.04 -11.47
C CYS A 103 10.65 12.22 -10.14
N LEU A 104 11.75 11.46 -9.94
CA LEU A 104 12.54 11.58 -8.73
C LEU A 104 13.09 12.99 -8.58
N VAL A 105 12.81 13.62 -7.46
CA VAL A 105 13.33 14.95 -7.09
C VAL A 105 14.22 14.81 -5.86
N ARG A 106 15.39 15.41 -5.90
CA ARG A 106 16.29 15.53 -4.74
C ARG A 106 16.34 16.97 -4.26
N ASP A 107 16.12 17.14 -2.94
CA ASP A 107 16.29 18.42 -2.24
C ASP A 107 17.18 18.21 -1.03
N GLY A 108 18.45 18.57 -1.17
CA GLY A 108 19.48 18.30 -0.14
C GLY A 108 19.65 16.79 0.11
N ASP A 109 19.35 16.36 1.32
CA ASP A 109 19.45 14.97 1.77
C ASP A 109 18.13 14.18 1.60
N LEU A 110 17.08 14.83 1.09
CA LEU A 110 15.77 14.22 0.88
C LEU A 110 15.56 13.90 -0.59
N ILE A 111 14.85 12.79 -0.85
CA ILE A 111 14.41 12.38 -2.18
C ILE A 111 12.91 12.17 -2.18
N TYR A 112 12.25 12.63 -3.23
CA TYR A 112 10.79 12.58 -3.38
C TYR A 112 10.40 11.86 -4.66
N GLY A 113 9.40 10.99 -4.57
CA GLY A 113 8.81 10.25 -5.68
C GLY A 113 8.00 9.07 -5.19
N ARG A 114 7.03 8.60 -5.96
CA ARG A 114 6.26 7.39 -5.62
C ARG A 114 7.18 6.17 -5.71
N GLY A 115 7.37 5.46 -4.57
CA GLY A 115 8.24 4.31 -4.46
C GLY A 115 9.66 4.63 -3.96
N THR A 116 9.96 5.87 -3.55
CA THR A 116 11.28 6.19 -2.96
C THR A 116 11.46 5.56 -1.59
N ASP A 117 10.38 5.38 -0.84
CA ASP A 117 10.33 4.77 0.48
C ASP A 117 9.81 3.32 0.40
N ASP A 118 8.73 3.10 -0.33
CA ASP A 118 7.99 1.86 -0.47
C ASP A 118 7.90 1.47 -1.96
N ASP A 119 8.65 0.51 -2.47
CA ASP A 119 9.82 -0.17 -1.90
C ASP A 119 11.03 -0.11 -2.88
N LYS A 120 10.94 0.71 -3.98
CA LYS A 120 12.01 0.81 -5.01
C LYS A 120 13.32 1.37 -4.44
N GLY A 121 13.24 2.30 -3.48
CA GLY A 121 14.42 2.86 -2.81
C GLY A 121 15.14 1.80 -1.98
N PRO A 122 14.46 1.15 -1.01
CA PRO A 122 15.02 0.04 -0.24
C PRO A 122 15.52 -1.12 -1.11
N LEU A 123 14.83 -1.44 -2.22
CA LEU A 123 15.28 -2.42 -3.21
C LEU A 123 16.65 -2.04 -3.80
N VAL A 124 16.85 -0.79 -4.23
CA VAL A 124 18.15 -0.32 -4.75
C VAL A 124 19.21 -0.31 -3.66
N ALA A 125 18.84 0.05 -2.42
CA ALA A 125 19.75 0.00 -1.28
C ALA A 125 20.20 -1.45 -1.00
N ALA A 126 19.30 -2.42 -1.07
CA ALA A 126 19.64 -3.85 -0.94
C ALA A 126 20.58 -4.32 -2.06
N MET A 127 20.35 -3.90 -3.31
CA MET A 127 21.27 -4.17 -4.43
C MET A 127 22.66 -3.60 -4.17
N LEU A 128 22.76 -2.36 -3.65
CA LEU A 128 24.03 -1.76 -3.28
C LEU A 128 24.72 -2.54 -2.16
N GLY A 129 23.98 -2.98 -1.15
CA GLY A 129 24.49 -3.83 -0.08
C GLY A 129 25.08 -5.15 -0.60
N MET A 130 24.36 -5.84 -1.49
CA MET A 130 24.85 -7.05 -2.15
C MET A 130 26.13 -6.78 -2.96
N ARG A 131 26.16 -5.68 -3.71
CA ARG A 131 27.33 -5.26 -4.49
C ARG A 131 28.53 -4.93 -3.59
N CYS A 132 28.30 -4.25 -2.46
CA CYS A 132 29.32 -3.98 -1.46
C CYS A 132 29.98 -5.27 -0.97
N VAL A 133 29.19 -6.26 -0.59
CA VAL A 133 29.68 -7.57 -0.13
C VAL A 133 30.59 -8.23 -1.18
N ARG A 134 30.18 -8.18 -2.45
CA ARG A 134 30.95 -8.76 -3.56
C ARG A 134 32.25 -7.99 -3.84
N GLU A 135 32.18 -6.66 -3.94
CA GLU A 135 33.34 -5.83 -4.29
C GLU A 135 34.43 -5.81 -3.18
N LEU A 136 33.96 -5.90 -1.91
CA LEU A 136 34.87 -6.06 -0.79
C LEU A 136 35.46 -7.48 -0.66
N GLY A 137 34.98 -8.43 -1.46
CA GLY A 137 35.44 -9.83 -1.41
C GLY A 137 35.16 -10.47 -0.05
N LEU A 138 34.04 -10.13 0.59
CA LEU A 138 33.71 -10.71 1.89
C LEU A 138 33.41 -12.21 1.75
N PRO A 139 33.94 -13.05 2.66
CA PRO A 139 33.79 -14.49 2.55
C PRO A 139 32.33 -14.88 2.79
N LEU A 140 31.74 -15.57 1.82
CA LEU A 140 30.39 -16.10 1.90
C LEU A 140 30.41 -17.62 1.79
N THR A 141 29.55 -18.29 2.53
CA THR A 141 29.33 -19.74 2.45
C THR A 141 28.07 -20.10 1.66
N LYS A 142 27.17 -19.12 1.47
CA LYS A 142 25.89 -19.28 0.79
C LYS A 142 25.66 -18.11 -0.18
N ASN A 143 24.63 -18.24 -1.00
CA ASN A 143 24.13 -17.16 -1.85
C ASN A 143 23.17 -16.24 -1.08
N ALA A 144 23.17 -14.96 -1.44
CA ALA A 144 22.06 -14.05 -1.18
C ALA A 144 21.37 -13.75 -2.51
N LYS A 145 20.07 -13.98 -2.55
CA LYS A 145 19.24 -13.76 -3.74
C LYS A 145 18.27 -12.62 -3.46
N LEU A 146 18.30 -11.58 -4.29
CA LEU A 146 17.27 -10.57 -4.32
C LEU A 146 16.11 -11.07 -5.18
N ILE A 147 14.90 -10.99 -4.65
CA ILE A 147 13.65 -11.34 -5.30
C ILE A 147 12.86 -10.05 -5.45
N MET A 148 12.63 -9.65 -6.71
CA MET A 148 11.99 -8.40 -7.10
C MET A 148 10.57 -8.69 -7.54
N GLY A 149 9.60 -8.52 -6.64
CA GLY A 149 8.17 -8.71 -6.87
C GLY A 149 7.55 -7.61 -7.72
N THR A 150 6.35 -7.88 -8.25
CA THR A 150 5.61 -6.95 -9.10
C THR A 150 4.13 -6.82 -8.74
N ASP A 151 3.71 -7.33 -7.56
CA ASP A 151 2.30 -7.36 -7.12
C ASP A 151 2.12 -7.35 -5.60
N GLU A 152 3.06 -6.81 -4.82
CA GLU A 152 2.97 -6.77 -3.35
C GLU A 152 1.73 -6.00 -2.90
N GLU A 153 1.52 -4.80 -3.45
CA GLU A 153 0.47 -3.85 -3.13
C GLU A 153 -0.96 -4.30 -3.47
N SER A 154 -1.09 -5.43 -4.18
CA SER A 154 -2.37 -5.88 -4.70
C SER A 154 -2.71 -7.35 -4.39
N GLY A 155 -1.86 -8.04 -3.62
CA GLY A 155 -2.17 -9.37 -3.13
C GLY A 155 -1.06 -10.42 -3.24
N SER A 156 0.15 -10.06 -3.68
CA SER A 156 1.36 -10.91 -3.71
C SER A 156 1.20 -12.21 -4.50
N GLU A 157 0.41 -12.17 -5.61
CA GLU A 157 0.28 -13.31 -6.52
C GLU A 157 1.61 -13.67 -7.19
N ASP A 158 2.50 -12.70 -7.36
CA ASP A 158 3.85 -12.81 -7.89
C ASP A 158 4.73 -13.73 -7.04
N ILE A 159 4.82 -13.45 -5.74
CA ILE A 159 5.61 -14.25 -4.79
C ILE A 159 5.00 -15.64 -4.61
N ALA A 160 3.67 -15.75 -4.58
CA ALA A 160 2.99 -17.04 -4.56
C ALA A 160 3.33 -17.88 -5.80
N HIS A 161 3.34 -17.27 -7.00
CA HIS A 161 3.73 -17.92 -8.24
C HIS A 161 5.20 -18.39 -8.20
N TYR A 162 6.11 -17.55 -7.75
CA TYR A 162 7.53 -17.87 -7.65
C TYR A 162 7.78 -19.06 -6.72
N TYR A 163 7.28 -19.00 -5.49
CA TYR A 163 7.49 -20.04 -4.48
C TYR A 163 6.69 -21.32 -4.70
N ALA A 164 5.73 -21.33 -5.61
CA ALA A 164 5.11 -22.60 -6.06
C ALA A 164 6.13 -23.53 -6.77
N ASN A 165 7.21 -22.96 -7.33
CA ASN A 165 8.20 -23.70 -8.13
C ASN A 165 9.64 -23.59 -7.57
N HIS A 166 9.87 -22.76 -6.55
CA HIS A 166 11.20 -22.52 -5.99
C HIS A 166 11.20 -22.75 -4.48
N PRO A 167 12.26 -23.33 -3.91
CA PRO A 167 12.37 -23.53 -2.47
C PRO A 167 12.60 -22.20 -1.73
N PHE A 168 12.19 -22.15 -0.47
CA PHE A 168 12.55 -21.06 0.44
C PHE A 168 14.02 -21.17 0.86
N ALA A 169 14.70 -20.02 1.00
CA ALA A 169 15.96 -19.97 1.70
C ALA A 169 15.75 -20.13 3.23
N PRO A 170 16.79 -20.58 3.98
CA PRO A 170 16.72 -20.66 5.43
C PRO A 170 16.42 -19.35 6.15
N TYR A 171 16.84 -18.23 5.53
CA TYR A 171 16.59 -16.88 6.04
C TYR A 171 15.99 -16.00 4.96
N ALA A 172 15.13 -15.09 5.40
CA ALA A 172 14.58 -14.03 4.55
C ALA A 172 14.60 -12.71 5.31
N LEU A 173 14.74 -11.61 4.57
CA LEU A 173 14.47 -10.27 5.04
C LEU A 173 13.68 -9.51 3.95
N SER A 174 12.84 -8.57 4.36
CA SER A 174 12.26 -7.55 3.49
C SER A 174 12.78 -6.19 3.95
N PRO A 175 13.30 -5.35 3.05
CA PRO A 175 13.66 -3.98 3.38
C PRO A 175 12.45 -3.03 3.41
N ASP A 176 11.27 -3.53 3.08
CA ASP A 176 10.00 -2.83 3.04
C ASP A 176 9.45 -2.63 4.46
N ALA A 177 10.09 -1.77 5.23
CA ALA A 177 9.74 -1.47 6.62
C ALA A 177 10.49 -0.25 7.14
N ASP A 178 10.09 0.24 8.31
CA ASP A 178 10.83 1.28 9.03
C ASP A 178 12.23 0.81 9.44
N PHE A 179 13.22 1.67 9.20
CA PHE A 179 14.60 1.38 9.58
C PHE A 179 14.88 1.76 11.03
N PRO A 180 15.81 1.06 11.76
CA PRO A 180 16.72 0.02 11.23
C PRO A 180 16.13 -1.38 11.17
N VAL A 181 15.10 -1.70 11.92
CA VAL A 181 14.45 -3.03 11.97
C VAL A 181 13.04 -2.93 12.51
N THR A 182 12.07 -3.42 11.77
CA THR A 182 10.73 -3.74 12.25
C THR A 182 10.65 -5.22 12.59
N ASN A 183 10.37 -5.55 13.84
CA ASN A 183 10.26 -6.92 14.32
C ASN A 183 8.87 -7.29 14.84
N ILE A 184 7.92 -6.35 14.79
CA ILE A 184 6.51 -6.55 15.16
C ILE A 184 5.65 -5.83 14.14
N GLU A 185 4.74 -6.54 13.54
CA GLU A 185 3.79 -5.99 12.57
C GLU A 185 2.35 -6.29 13.01
N LYS A 186 1.43 -5.34 12.73
CA LYS A 186 0.01 -5.51 13.02
C LYS A 186 -0.61 -6.48 12.02
N ALA A 187 -1.35 -7.47 12.52
CA ALA A 187 -2.11 -8.36 11.66
C ALA A 187 -3.20 -7.61 10.89
N HIS A 188 -3.45 -8.05 9.66
CA HIS A 188 -4.54 -7.54 8.82
C HIS A 188 -5.75 -8.47 8.91
N TYR A 189 -6.95 -7.89 9.12
CA TYR A 189 -8.21 -8.61 9.12
C TYR A 189 -9.30 -7.77 8.45
N SER A 190 -9.76 -8.20 7.26
CA SER A 190 -10.79 -7.51 6.48
C SER A 190 -12.01 -8.40 6.27
N PRO A 191 -12.91 -8.52 7.25
CA PRO A 191 -14.11 -9.32 7.12
C PRO A 191 -15.13 -8.64 6.19
N ARG A 192 -15.83 -9.44 5.40
CA ARG A 192 -16.99 -8.99 4.63
C ARG A 192 -18.26 -9.44 5.36
N PHE A 193 -19.14 -8.48 5.64
CA PHE A 193 -20.47 -8.77 6.18
C PHE A 193 -21.50 -8.55 5.08
N SER A 194 -22.46 -9.47 4.96
CA SER A 194 -23.61 -9.34 4.07
C SER A 194 -24.86 -9.87 4.78
N ALA A 195 -25.98 -9.20 4.55
CA ALA A 195 -27.27 -9.63 5.03
C ALA A 195 -28.30 -9.45 3.93
N SER A 196 -29.31 -10.33 3.90
CA SER A 196 -30.47 -10.23 3.03
C SER A 196 -31.71 -10.24 3.90
N TRP A 197 -32.65 -9.37 3.60
CA TRP A 197 -33.92 -9.30 4.29
C TRP A 197 -35.07 -9.10 3.32
N GLU A 198 -36.26 -9.56 3.69
CA GLU A 198 -37.46 -9.28 2.92
C GLU A 198 -37.84 -7.80 3.06
N LYS A 199 -38.36 -7.24 1.96
CA LYS A 199 -38.80 -5.85 1.95
C LYS A 199 -40.04 -5.71 2.85
N THR A 200 -39.85 -5.22 4.06
CA THR A 200 -40.96 -4.95 4.99
C THR A 200 -41.45 -3.51 4.84
N VAL A 201 -42.76 -3.34 4.87
CA VAL A 201 -43.41 -2.02 4.93
C VAL A 201 -43.67 -1.70 6.40
N SER A 202 -42.63 -1.30 7.13
CA SER A 202 -42.75 -0.82 8.50
C SER A 202 -42.61 0.71 8.56
N PRO A 203 -43.30 1.39 9.46
CA PRO A 203 -43.09 2.82 9.68
C PRO A 203 -41.67 3.05 10.24
N GLY A 204 -41.05 4.16 9.87
CA GLY A 204 -39.74 4.56 10.35
C GLY A 204 -38.83 5.04 9.23
N VAL A 205 -37.62 5.42 9.62
CA VAL A 205 -36.56 5.88 8.70
C VAL A 205 -36.02 4.69 7.89
N ARG A 206 -35.98 4.84 6.58
CA ARG A 206 -35.41 3.82 5.69
C ARG A 206 -34.12 4.31 5.09
N VAL A 207 -33.07 3.48 5.17
CA VAL A 207 -31.81 3.70 4.46
C VAL A 207 -32.00 3.17 3.04
N LEU A 208 -31.83 4.03 2.04
CA LEU A 208 -31.98 3.71 0.63
C LEU A 208 -30.62 3.38 -0.01
N ALA A 209 -29.57 4.09 0.41
CA ALA A 209 -28.19 3.88 -0.04
C ALA A 209 -27.21 4.38 1.02
N LEU A 210 -26.05 3.71 1.10
CA LEU A 210 -24.89 4.20 1.83
C LEU A 210 -23.67 3.88 0.99
N ASP A 211 -22.86 4.88 0.73
CA ASP A 211 -21.65 4.77 -0.06
C ASP A 211 -20.52 5.54 0.61
N GLY A 212 -19.32 4.95 0.64
CA GLY A 212 -18.14 5.58 1.23
C GLY A 212 -16.95 4.64 1.27
N GLY A 213 -15.77 5.24 1.46
CA GLY A 213 -14.50 4.52 1.43
C GLY A 213 -14.01 4.24 0.01
N ILE A 214 -12.69 4.17 -0.11
CA ILE A 214 -12.01 3.94 -1.40
C ILE A 214 -11.18 2.65 -1.38
N ARG A 215 -10.67 2.27 -0.21
CA ARG A 215 -9.84 1.07 0.01
C ARG A 215 -10.04 0.53 1.42
N VAL A 216 -9.80 -0.77 1.60
CA VAL A 216 -9.97 -1.45 2.90
C VAL A 216 -8.91 -1.07 3.94
N ASN A 217 -7.74 -0.64 3.50
CA ASN A 217 -6.64 -0.18 4.36
C ASN A 217 -6.65 1.33 4.64
N VAL A 218 -7.74 2.02 4.32
CA VAL A 218 -7.88 3.48 4.52
C VAL A 218 -9.11 3.79 5.35
N ALA A 219 -8.95 4.51 6.46
CA ALA A 219 -10.06 5.10 7.20
C ALA A 219 -10.74 6.17 6.32
N PRO A 220 -12.03 6.00 5.96
CA PRO A 220 -12.66 6.85 4.95
C PRO A 220 -12.95 8.26 5.45
N ALA A 221 -12.50 9.26 4.67
CA ALA A 221 -12.82 10.66 4.92
C ALA A 221 -14.21 11.05 4.44
N ASN A 222 -14.79 10.33 3.49
CA ASN A 222 -16.07 10.69 2.88
C ASN A 222 -17.08 9.54 2.98
N CYS A 223 -18.34 9.88 3.28
CA CYS A 223 -19.46 8.97 3.20
C CYS A 223 -20.73 9.75 2.81
N THR A 224 -21.56 9.14 1.98
CA THR A 224 -22.90 9.64 1.66
C THR A 224 -23.95 8.60 2.03
N CYS A 225 -25.06 9.05 2.58
CA CYS A 225 -26.19 8.18 2.89
C CYS A 225 -27.48 8.83 2.45
N LEU A 226 -28.33 8.08 1.76
CA LEU A 226 -29.67 8.52 1.38
C LEU A 226 -30.68 7.83 2.28
N VAL A 227 -31.50 8.61 3.00
CA VAL A 227 -32.56 8.13 3.86
C VAL A 227 -33.90 8.69 3.43
N GLU A 228 -34.99 7.95 3.69
CA GLU A 228 -36.36 8.47 3.52
C GLU A 228 -37.16 8.40 4.83
N ASN A 229 -38.22 9.22 4.93
CA ASN A 229 -39.11 9.31 6.07
C ASN A 229 -38.44 9.72 7.41
N ALA A 230 -37.30 10.38 7.36
CA ALA A 230 -36.66 10.94 8.54
C ALA A 230 -37.39 12.25 8.96
N ASP A 231 -37.74 12.36 10.23
CA ASP A 231 -38.17 13.65 10.77
C ASP A 231 -37.00 14.61 10.73
N ARG A 232 -37.18 15.77 10.11
CA ARG A 232 -36.10 16.74 9.86
C ARG A 232 -35.46 17.22 11.14
N THR A 233 -36.26 17.58 12.13
CA THR A 233 -35.80 18.13 13.40
C THR A 233 -34.99 17.08 14.17
N GLN A 234 -35.49 15.83 14.20
CA GLN A 234 -34.81 14.72 14.82
C GLN A 234 -33.45 14.41 14.10
N LEU A 235 -33.48 14.36 12.77
CA LEU A 235 -32.29 14.09 11.99
C LEU A 235 -31.22 15.16 12.23
N GLU A 236 -31.54 16.45 12.12
CA GLU A 236 -30.62 17.57 12.35
C GLU A 236 -30.00 17.52 13.76
N ALA A 237 -30.82 17.26 14.79
CA ALA A 237 -30.31 17.11 16.16
C ALA A 237 -29.36 15.92 16.33
N VAL A 238 -29.63 14.79 15.67
CA VAL A 238 -28.72 13.61 15.69
C VAL A 238 -27.44 13.93 14.98
N LEU A 239 -27.48 14.55 13.80
CA LEU A 239 -26.28 14.90 13.04
C LEU A 239 -25.38 15.89 13.79
N GLU A 240 -25.98 16.91 14.41
CA GLU A 240 -25.24 17.89 15.23
C GLU A 240 -24.54 17.20 16.42
N ARG A 241 -25.26 16.37 17.16
CA ARG A 241 -24.70 15.62 18.29
C ARG A 241 -23.56 14.72 17.87
N VAL A 242 -23.75 13.88 16.82
CA VAL A 242 -22.72 12.95 16.34
C VAL A 242 -21.52 13.68 15.76
N SER A 243 -21.73 14.82 15.08
CA SER A 243 -20.63 15.68 14.62
C SER A 243 -19.79 16.17 15.80
N GLY A 244 -20.42 16.59 16.90
CA GLY A 244 -19.71 17.01 18.12
C GLY A 244 -18.94 15.88 18.80
N GLU A 245 -19.50 14.67 18.83
CA GLU A 245 -18.88 13.49 19.45
C GLU A 245 -17.70 12.94 18.65
N THR A 246 -17.81 12.93 17.32
CA THR A 246 -16.83 12.27 16.42
C THR A 246 -15.83 13.24 15.78
N GLY A 247 -16.20 14.52 15.73
CA GLY A 247 -15.46 15.54 14.98
C GLY A 247 -15.54 15.37 13.46
N VAL A 248 -16.47 14.52 12.97
CA VAL A 248 -16.82 14.40 11.55
C VAL A 248 -17.92 15.42 11.24
N SER A 249 -17.78 16.17 10.15
CA SER A 249 -18.83 17.09 9.70
C SER A 249 -19.96 16.31 9.05
N LEU A 250 -21.15 16.32 9.66
CA LEU A 250 -22.36 15.68 9.15
C LEU A 250 -23.38 16.74 8.74
N THR A 251 -23.82 16.70 7.49
CA THR A 251 -24.81 17.63 6.94
C THR A 251 -25.91 16.88 6.19
N ALA A 252 -27.10 17.47 6.07
CA ALA A 252 -28.17 16.87 5.29
C ALA A 252 -28.79 17.87 4.31
N VAL A 253 -29.10 17.38 3.10
CA VAL A 253 -29.89 18.11 2.09
C VAL A 253 -31.16 17.35 1.86
N TYR A 254 -32.30 18.05 1.87
CA TYR A 254 -33.63 17.48 1.82
C TYR A 254 -34.29 17.65 0.44
N GLU A 255 -34.92 16.58 -0.06
CA GLU A 255 -35.71 16.59 -1.29
C GLU A 255 -36.97 15.74 -1.08
N GLY A 256 -38.10 16.40 -0.96
CA GLY A 256 -39.41 15.74 -0.63
C GLY A 256 -39.31 15.02 0.72
N ASN A 257 -39.52 13.71 0.71
CA ASN A 257 -39.47 12.85 1.91
C ASN A 257 -38.06 12.18 2.09
N THR A 258 -37.08 12.54 1.26
CA THR A 258 -35.75 12.01 1.35
C THR A 258 -34.77 13.05 1.91
N ALA A 259 -33.72 12.57 2.57
CA ALA A 259 -32.59 13.36 2.99
C ALA A 259 -31.27 12.69 2.55
N LYS A 260 -30.41 13.45 1.89
CA LYS A 260 -29.05 13.03 1.59
C LYS A 260 -28.13 13.55 2.68
N ILE A 261 -27.60 12.63 3.49
CA ILE A 261 -26.59 12.89 4.50
C ILE A 261 -25.23 12.84 3.84
N THR A 262 -24.38 13.82 4.12
CA THR A 262 -22.96 13.85 3.70
C THR A 262 -22.12 13.96 4.94
N ALA A 263 -21.14 13.04 5.09
CA ALA A 263 -20.17 13.02 6.15
C ALA A 263 -18.77 13.31 5.58
N VAL A 264 -18.06 14.25 6.21
CA VAL A 264 -16.70 14.61 5.86
C VAL A 264 -15.83 14.52 7.12
N GLY A 265 -14.92 13.58 7.11
CA GLY A 265 -13.96 13.31 8.17
C GLY A 265 -12.51 13.60 7.74
N VAL A 266 -11.60 12.78 8.23
CA VAL A 266 -10.15 12.87 7.91
C VAL A 266 -9.64 11.48 7.56
N GLN A 267 -8.96 11.37 6.42
CA GLN A 267 -8.35 10.12 5.99
C GLN A 267 -7.14 9.78 6.85
N ALA A 268 -6.96 8.49 7.14
CA ALA A 268 -5.76 7.96 7.76
C ALA A 268 -5.52 6.52 7.29
N HIS A 269 -4.32 6.01 7.49
CA HIS A 269 -4.04 4.61 7.25
C HIS A 269 -4.76 3.73 8.29
N ALA A 270 -5.24 2.55 7.89
CA ALA A 270 -5.99 1.66 8.79
C ALA A 270 -5.14 1.13 9.96
N SER A 271 -3.81 1.15 9.86
CA SER A 271 -2.91 0.80 10.96
C SER A 271 -2.79 1.88 12.05
N THR A 272 -3.11 3.14 11.70
CA THR A 272 -3.11 4.31 12.60
C THR A 272 -4.46 5.05 12.54
N PRO A 273 -5.60 4.37 12.82
CA PRO A 273 -6.93 4.94 12.62
C PRO A 273 -7.21 6.17 13.49
N ASP A 274 -6.50 6.32 14.59
CA ASP A 274 -6.64 7.44 15.53
C ASP A 274 -6.16 8.79 14.95
N GLU A 275 -5.35 8.75 13.89
CA GLU A 275 -4.93 9.95 13.15
C GLU A 275 -6.03 10.47 12.22
N GLY A 276 -7.05 9.65 11.96
CA GLY A 276 -8.18 9.95 11.09
C GLY A 276 -9.48 10.23 11.84
N LYS A 277 -10.52 10.53 11.03
CA LYS A 277 -11.91 10.63 11.47
C LYS A 277 -12.80 9.92 10.47
N ASN A 278 -13.25 8.72 10.83
CA ASN A 278 -13.94 7.81 9.92
C ASN A 278 -15.38 8.28 9.64
N ALA A 279 -15.62 8.74 8.41
CA ALA A 279 -16.94 9.25 7.98
C ALA A 279 -18.03 8.17 7.93
N ILE A 280 -17.68 6.91 7.59
CA ILE A 280 -18.64 5.81 7.57
C ILE A 280 -19.11 5.50 9.00
N THR A 281 -18.16 5.35 9.94
CA THR A 281 -18.50 5.05 11.35
C THR A 281 -19.41 6.14 11.94
N ALA A 282 -19.09 7.42 11.70
CA ALA A 282 -19.93 8.53 12.17
C ALA A 282 -21.33 8.50 11.53
N THR A 283 -21.43 8.17 10.24
CA THR A 283 -22.73 8.02 9.55
C THR A 283 -23.52 6.87 10.14
N LEU A 284 -22.91 5.71 10.39
CA LEU A 284 -23.58 4.57 11.02
C LEU A 284 -24.03 4.91 12.44
N GLN A 285 -23.22 5.61 13.23
CA GLN A 285 -23.61 6.08 14.57
C GLN A 285 -24.84 7.02 14.50
N ALA A 286 -24.90 7.90 13.51
CA ALA A 286 -26.06 8.74 13.32
C ALA A 286 -27.32 7.91 12.93
N LEU A 287 -27.18 6.95 12.03
CA LEU A 287 -28.27 6.05 11.64
C LEU A 287 -28.81 5.22 12.81
N CYS A 288 -27.92 4.69 13.67
CA CYS A 288 -28.30 3.92 14.86
C CYS A 288 -29.11 4.74 15.88
N ALA A 289 -28.97 6.06 15.86
CA ALA A 289 -29.75 6.95 16.72
C ALA A 289 -31.15 7.32 16.17
N LEU A 290 -31.50 6.86 14.97
CA LEU A 290 -32.79 7.10 14.32
C LEU A 290 -33.67 5.87 14.45
N PRO A 291 -35.05 6.06 14.44
CA PRO A 291 -35.99 4.95 14.47
C PRO A 291 -36.05 4.25 13.10
N LEU A 292 -35.09 3.36 12.85
CA LEU A 292 -34.96 2.67 11.57
C LEU A 292 -36.08 1.65 11.35
N ALA A 293 -36.73 1.71 10.20
CA ALA A 293 -37.81 0.81 9.80
C ALA A 293 -37.35 -0.64 9.55
N GLN A 294 -36.07 -0.86 9.35
CA GLN A 294 -35.51 -2.13 8.91
C GLN A 294 -34.98 -3.01 10.05
N GLY A 295 -35.23 -2.63 11.30
CA GLY A 295 -34.87 -3.45 12.48
C GLY A 295 -33.37 -3.75 12.63
N LEU A 296 -32.50 -2.96 12.04
CA LEU A 296 -31.08 -3.01 12.26
C LEU A 296 -30.79 -2.42 13.65
N SER A 297 -30.74 -3.28 14.66
CA SER A 297 -30.08 -2.97 15.92
C SER A 297 -28.62 -3.34 15.73
N LEU A 298 -27.77 -2.35 15.59
CA LEU A 298 -26.32 -2.51 15.76
C LEU A 298 -26.07 -2.35 17.28
N GLU A 299 -25.98 -3.46 18.00
CA GLU A 299 -25.44 -3.52 19.35
C GLU A 299 -23.92 -3.53 19.32
#